data_e5540e0330e8420adfbaccfa189a2f32
#
_entry.id   e5540e0330e8420adfbaccfa189a2f32
#
_cell.length_a   1.000
_cell.length_b   1.000
_cell.length_c   1.000
_cell.angle_alpha   90.00
_cell.angle_beta   90.00
_cell.angle_gamma   90.00
#
_symmetry.space_group_name_H-M   'P 1'
#
loop_
_entity.id
_entity.type
_entity.pdbx_description
1 polymer ?
#
loop_
_entity_poly.entity_id
_entity_poly.type
_entity_poly.pdbx_seq_one_letter_code
_entity_poly.pdbx_strand_id
1 'polypeptide(L)'
;MAVSAPVRRLERGSALVAALLLFGVSAATAMQITPGAQGCALAGKVPVVPRKAAGSAKGNYEGKGQVELAKPDPAASVVWMTGSFPPADSAKTKPAVLAQEGLQFRPGLLVVQVGTPVSFPNRDPIYHNVVSFSAAKKFDLGRYKPGDEPAPLVFDKPGTIPLRCEVHDHMLGSIVVVESPHFTKTDAEGSFRLEGLPAGSHTFRVWLGPKESFERTVELKPGETVTVDWTKPA
;
A
#
# COMPACT_ATOMS: atom_id res chain seq x y z
N MET A 1 -41.15 66.78 30.00
CA MET A 1 -41.15 66.82 31.47
C MET A 1 -40.24 65.71 31.93
N ALA A 2 -38.94 65.97 32.18
CA ALA A 2 -38.33 66.29 33.47
C ALA A 2 -38.78 65.23 34.51
N VAL A 3 -37.88 64.44 35.13
CA VAL A 3 -36.84 64.74 36.14
C VAL A 3 -36.16 63.41 36.45
N SER A 4 -34.87 63.23 36.32
CA SER A 4 -33.83 63.43 37.31
C SER A 4 -33.61 62.27 38.31
N ALA A 5 -32.35 61.82 38.32
CA ALA A 5 -31.69 60.82 39.14
C ALA A 5 -31.82 61.00 40.66
N PRO A 6 -31.30 60.20 41.58
CA PRO A 6 -29.81 60.08 41.75
C PRO A 6 -29.27 58.71 42.18
N VAL A 7 -27.94 58.65 42.11
CA VAL A 7 -26.91 57.76 42.64
C VAL A 7 -27.00 57.54 44.17
N ARG A 8 -26.62 56.29 44.62
CA ARG A 8 -25.81 56.02 45.84
C ARG A 8 -25.29 54.57 45.84
N ARG A 9 -24.24 54.41 46.03
CA ARG A 9 -22.92 53.93 46.47
C ARG A 9 -22.96 53.07 47.75
N LEU A 10 -22.02 52.13 47.80
CA LEU A 10 -21.43 51.38 48.93
C LEU A 10 -22.26 50.18 49.45
N GLU A 11 -21.73 49.03 49.88
CA GLU A 11 -20.40 48.61 50.36
C GLU A 11 -20.32 47.07 50.43
N ARG A 12 -19.13 46.53 50.27
CA ARG A 12 -18.41 45.46 50.99
C ARG A 12 -19.13 44.18 51.44
N GLY A 13 -18.58 43.08 50.96
CA GLY A 13 -18.11 42.07 51.92
C GLY A 13 -18.68 40.67 51.72
N SER A 14 -17.89 39.76 51.29
CA SER A 14 -17.60 38.48 51.93
C SER A 14 -17.16 37.41 50.93
N ALA A 15 -16.01 36.91 51.23
CA ALA A 15 -15.37 35.81 50.53
C ALA A 15 -16.18 34.51 50.67
N LEU A 16 -16.43 33.86 49.55
CA LEU A 16 -16.79 32.43 49.51
C LEU A 16 -15.73 31.68 48.72
N VAL A 17 -15.00 30.84 49.51
CA VAL A 17 -14.03 29.88 49.01
C VAL A 17 -14.77 28.85 48.18
N ALA A 18 -14.62 28.89 46.89
CA ALA A 18 -15.06 27.82 45.98
C ALA A 18 -13.90 26.87 45.78
N ALA A 19 -14.01 25.67 46.31
CA ALA A 19 -13.08 24.56 46.06
C ALA A 19 -13.06 24.20 44.59
N LEU A 20 -11.92 24.44 43.93
CA LEU A 20 -11.63 23.94 42.60
C LEU A 20 -11.38 22.43 42.65
N LEU A 21 -12.31 21.60 42.23
CA LEU A 21 -12.09 20.21 41.87
C LEU A 21 -11.29 20.19 40.57
N LEU A 22 -9.99 19.92 40.71
CA LEU A 22 -9.08 19.60 39.62
C LEU A 22 -9.44 18.23 39.04
N PHE A 23 -10.25 18.21 37.99
CA PHE A 23 -10.35 17.06 37.09
C PHE A 23 -9.02 16.97 36.31
N GLY A 24 -8.20 15.99 36.69
CA GLY A 24 -7.01 15.66 35.93
C GLY A 24 -7.37 15.17 34.54
N VAL A 25 -7.28 16.06 33.56
CA VAL A 25 -7.27 15.67 32.14
C VAL A 25 -5.91 15.02 31.89
N SER A 26 -5.91 13.69 31.81
CA SER A 26 -4.76 12.94 31.32
C SER A 26 -4.49 13.41 29.89
N ALA A 27 -3.47 14.24 29.74
CA ALA A 27 -2.98 14.64 28.43
C ALA A 27 -2.40 13.39 27.78
N ALA A 28 -3.11 12.85 26.82
CA ALA A 28 -2.55 11.94 25.85
C ALA A 28 -1.39 12.69 25.17
N THR A 29 -0.17 12.31 25.50
CA THR A 29 1.03 12.86 24.90
C THR A 29 0.98 12.51 23.42
N ALA A 30 0.48 13.42 22.61
CA ALA A 30 0.64 13.37 21.16
C ALA A 30 2.17 13.39 20.93
N MET A 31 2.70 12.29 20.45
CA MET A 31 4.10 12.15 20.05
C MET A 31 4.36 13.18 18.96
N GLN A 32 4.93 14.32 19.34
CA GLN A 32 5.35 15.36 18.41
C GLN A 32 6.49 14.77 17.57
N ILE A 33 6.21 14.55 16.29
CA ILE A 33 7.25 14.24 15.30
C ILE A 33 8.08 15.49 15.15
N THR A 34 9.24 15.55 15.80
CA THR A 34 10.23 16.62 15.62
C THR A 34 10.71 16.57 14.16
N PRO A 35 10.65 17.69 13.39
CA PRO A 35 11.26 17.74 12.07
C PRO A 35 12.78 17.69 12.24
N GLY A 36 13.40 16.57 11.85
CA GLY A 36 14.84 16.37 11.95
C GLY A 36 15.29 14.97 12.35
N ALA A 37 14.39 14.07 12.72
CA ALA A 37 14.76 12.69 12.94
C ALA A 37 15.11 12.06 11.57
N GLN A 38 16.39 11.81 11.35
CA GLN A 38 16.84 11.01 10.21
C GLN A 38 16.14 9.65 10.33
N GLY A 39 15.27 9.35 9.34
CA GLY A 39 14.55 8.08 9.30
C GLY A 39 15.54 6.91 9.26
N CYS A 40 15.16 5.80 9.88
CA CYS A 40 15.92 4.57 9.81
C CYS A 40 15.74 3.90 8.45
N ALA A 41 16.66 3.02 8.08
CA ALA A 41 16.52 2.19 6.90
C ALA A 41 16.73 0.71 7.23
N LEU A 42 16.01 -0.15 6.52
CA LEU A 42 16.22 -1.60 6.53
C LEU A 42 16.56 -2.04 5.12
N ALA A 43 17.69 -2.71 4.96
CA ALA A 43 18.12 -3.28 3.69
C ALA A 43 18.47 -4.75 3.88
N GLY A 44 18.47 -5.53 2.81
CA GLY A 44 18.88 -6.92 2.92
C GLY A 44 18.48 -7.79 1.76
N LYS A 45 18.48 -9.10 2.03
CA LYS A 45 18.05 -10.12 1.08
C LYS A 45 16.99 -11.03 1.66
N VAL A 46 16.04 -11.42 0.82
CA VAL A 46 15.01 -12.42 1.10
C VAL A 46 14.97 -13.45 -0.04
N PRO A 47 14.41 -14.64 0.16
CA PRO A 47 14.20 -15.57 -0.94
C PRO A 47 13.30 -14.97 -2.01
N VAL A 48 13.54 -15.33 -3.26
CA VAL A 48 12.64 -15.08 -4.39
C VAL A 48 12.17 -16.42 -4.92
N VAL A 49 10.88 -16.67 -4.84
CA VAL A 49 10.28 -17.89 -5.40
C VAL A 49 10.00 -17.67 -6.89
N PRO A 50 10.61 -18.44 -7.80
CA PRO A 50 10.32 -18.34 -9.21
C PRO A 50 8.82 -18.54 -9.47
N ARG A 51 8.19 -17.61 -10.15
CA ARG A 51 6.82 -17.81 -10.61
C ARG A 51 6.84 -18.78 -11.77
N LYS A 52 5.93 -19.74 -11.74
CA LYS A 52 5.70 -20.59 -12.92
C LYS A 52 5.37 -19.64 -14.07
N ALA A 53 6.22 -19.62 -15.08
CA ALA A 53 5.95 -18.84 -16.27
C ALA A 53 4.57 -19.21 -16.79
N ALA A 54 3.74 -18.20 -17.06
CA ALA A 54 2.53 -18.42 -17.80
C ALA A 54 2.91 -19.16 -19.09
N GLY A 55 2.20 -20.25 -19.37
CA GLY A 55 2.57 -21.14 -20.49
C GLY A 55 2.78 -20.32 -21.77
N SER A 56 3.71 -20.75 -22.60
CA SER A 56 3.92 -20.10 -23.90
C SER A 56 2.58 -19.98 -24.63
N ALA A 57 2.22 -18.77 -25.01
CA ALA A 57 1.05 -18.55 -25.86
C ALA A 57 1.26 -19.26 -27.19
N LYS A 58 0.81 -20.49 -27.29
CA LYS A 58 0.61 -21.21 -28.55
C LYS A 58 -0.82 -20.94 -29.01
N GLY A 59 -1.08 -19.74 -29.47
CA GLY A 59 -2.35 -19.36 -30.07
C GLY A 59 -2.08 -18.51 -31.29
N ASN A 60 -2.54 -18.93 -32.46
CA ASN A 60 -2.71 -18.02 -33.59
C ASN A 60 -3.87 -17.08 -33.22
N TYR A 61 -3.52 -15.93 -32.62
CA TYR A 61 -4.48 -14.87 -32.44
C TYR A 61 -4.69 -14.19 -33.79
N GLU A 62 -5.70 -14.65 -34.55
CA GLU A 62 -6.11 -14.04 -35.78
C GLU A 62 -6.76 -12.68 -35.50
N GLY A 63 -5.95 -11.66 -35.44
CA GLY A 63 -6.33 -10.26 -35.36
C GLY A 63 -5.34 -9.43 -36.18
N LYS A 64 -5.82 -8.37 -36.82
CA LYS A 64 -4.98 -7.40 -37.56
C LYS A 64 -4.08 -6.66 -36.55
N GLY A 65 -2.91 -7.21 -36.33
CA GLY A 65 -1.90 -6.71 -35.37
C GLY A 65 -1.35 -7.87 -34.58
N GLN A 66 -0.20 -8.41 -35.03
CA GLN A 66 0.53 -9.39 -34.21
C GLN A 66 1.06 -8.65 -32.99
N VAL A 67 0.53 -9.00 -31.80
CA VAL A 67 1.12 -8.57 -30.53
C VAL A 67 2.24 -9.53 -30.22
N GLU A 68 3.45 -9.01 -30.12
CA GLU A 68 4.58 -9.81 -29.67
C GLU A 68 4.44 -10.10 -28.16
N LEU A 69 4.53 -11.36 -27.78
CA LEU A 69 4.51 -11.75 -26.37
C LEU A 69 5.74 -11.21 -25.65
N ALA A 70 5.52 -10.22 -24.81
CA ALA A 70 6.59 -9.62 -24.04
C ALA A 70 7.14 -10.59 -23.01
N LYS A 71 8.45 -10.48 -22.71
CA LYS A 71 9.08 -11.25 -21.65
C LYS A 71 8.41 -10.94 -20.30
N PRO A 72 8.04 -11.95 -19.49
CA PRO A 72 7.50 -11.72 -18.16
C PRO A 72 8.45 -10.92 -17.27
N ASP A 73 7.88 -10.15 -16.34
CA ASP A 73 8.67 -9.50 -15.30
C ASP A 73 9.41 -10.54 -14.46
N PRO A 74 10.62 -10.24 -13.96
CA PRO A 74 11.32 -11.10 -13.02
C PRO A 74 10.44 -11.41 -11.80
N ALA A 75 10.65 -12.57 -11.20
CA ALA A 75 10.08 -12.88 -9.92
C ALA A 75 10.58 -11.88 -8.86
N ALA A 76 9.73 -11.54 -7.92
CA ALA A 76 10.05 -10.64 -6.83
C ALA A 76 9.25 -11.02 -5.59
N SER A 77 9.82 -10.75 -4.42
CA SER A 77 9.17 -10.82 -3.13
C SER A 77 8.73 -9.42 -2.67
N VAL A 78 7.88 -9.35 -1.65
CA VAL A 78 7.42 -8.08 -1.08
C VAL A 78 7.81 -8.05 0.39
N VAL A 79 8.35 -6.91 0.83
CA VAL A 79 8.70 -6.67 2.24
C VAL A 79 7.96 -5.43 2.71
N TRP A 80 7.29 -5.51 3.86
CA TRP A 80 6.64 -4.35 4.48
C TRP A 80 6.67 -4.41 6.00
N MET A 81 6.63 -3.25 6.63
CA MET A 81 6.50 -3.12 8.08
C MET A 81 5.04 -3.38 8.46
N THR A 82 4.79 -4.33 9.38
CA THR A 82 3.44 -4.61 9.88
C THR A 82 3.03 -3.58 10.94
N GLY A 83 1.74 -3.40 11.10
CA GLY A 83 1.18 -2.48 12.09
C GLY A 83 -0.16 -1.90 11.68
N SER A 84 -0.69 -1.01 12.49
CA SER A 84 -1.92 -0.28 12.20
C SER A 84 -1.57 1.08 11.61
N PHE A 85 -1.91 1.28 10.35
CA PHE A 85 -1.68 2.52 9.61
C PHE A 85 -2.99 3.03 9.02
N PRO A 86 -3.17 4.36 8.91
CA PRO A 86 -4.30 4.88 8.18
C PRO A 86 -4.20 4.45 6.70
N PRO A 87 -5.32 4.13 6.06
CA PRO A 87 -5.33 3.82 4.64
C PRO A 87 -4.89 5.04 3.82
N ALA A 88 -4.43 4.80 2.60
CA ALA A 88 -4.18 5.87 1.65
C ALA A 88 -5.50 6.62 1.35
N ASP A 89 -5.42 7.95 1.27
CA ASP A 89 -6.54 8.78 0.85
C ASP A 89 -6.73 8.64 -0.67
N SER A 90 -7.69 7.84 -1.09
CA SER A 90 -7.93 7.55 -2.50
C SER A 90 -8.26 8.80 -3.34
N ALA A 91 -8.79 9.86 -2.71
CA ALA A 91 -9.10 11.10 -3.41
C ALA A 91 -7.85 11.95 -3.70
N LYS A 92 -6.77 11.75 -2.94
CA LYS A 92 -5.50 12.49 -3.07
C LYS A 92 -4.38 11.64 -3.63
N THR A 93 -4.53 10.33 -3.63
CA THR A 93 -3.49 9.40 -4.09
C THR A 93 -3.62 9.21 -5.61
N LYS A 94 -2.53 9.49 -6.33
CA LYS A 94 -2.48 9.18 -7.77
C LYS A 94 -2.67 7.67 -7.96
N PRO A 95 -3.52 7.23 -8.91
CA PRO A 95 -3.70 5.82 -9.18
C PRO A 95 -2.37 5.13 -9.51
N ALA A 96 -2.14 3.98 -8.88
CA ALA A 96 -1.10 3.06 -9.33
C ALA A 96 -1.55 2.41 -10.64
N VAL A 97 -0.61 2.13 -11.54
CA VAL A 97 -0.92 1.61 -12.87
C VAL A 97 -0.54 0.13 -12.96
N LEU A 98 -1.47 -0.69 -13.42
CA LEU A 98 -1.24 -2.07 -13.84
C LEU A 98 -1.78 -2.21 -15.26
N ALA A 99 -0.91 -1.98 -16.24
CA ALA A 99 -1.29 -1.98 -17.66
C ALA A 99 -1.38 -3.40 -18.23
N GLN A 100 -2.08 -3.55 -19.34
CA GLN A 100 -2.03 -4.70 -20.22
C GLN A 100 -1.21 -4.31 -21.43
N GLU A 101 -0.03 -4.91 -21.55
CA GLU A 101 0.96 -4.53 -22.56
C GLU A 101 1.84 -5.73 -22.94
N GLY A 102 1.94 -6.02 -24.22
CA GLY A 102 2.68 -7.16 -24.75
C GLY A 102 2.10 -8.51 -24.29
N LEU A 103 0.77 -8.62 -24.23
CA LEU A 103 0.06 -9.82 -23.74
C LEU A 103 0.46 -10.20 -22.29
N GLN A 104 0.77 -9.21 -21.45
CA GLN A 104 1.15 -9.36 -20.07
C GLN A 104 0.45 -8.30 -19.21
N PHE A 105 0.28 -8.57 -17.93
CA PHE A 105 0.06 -7.52 -16.94
C PHE A 105 1.39 -6.86 -16.59
N ARG A 106 1.44 -5.52 -16.63
CA ARG A 106 2.64 -4.70 -16.36
C ARG A 106 2.37 -3.66 -15.27
N PRO A 107 3.05 -3.77 -14.11
CA PRO A 107 3.92 -4.87 -13.69
C PRO A 107 3.15 -6.16 -13.41
N GLY A 108 3.79 -7.32 -13.57
CA GLY A 108 3.19 -8.61 -13.23
C GLY A 108 2.94 -8.80 -11.72
N LEU A 109 3.65 -8.05 -10.88
CA LEU A 109 3.42 -7.90 -9.44
C LEU A 109 3.35 -6.41 -9.09
N LEU A 110 2.16 -5.93 -8.72
CA LEU A 110 1.95 -4.61 -8.16
C LEU A 110 1.79 -4.71 -6.64
N VAL A 111 2.40 -3.79 -5.91
CA VAL A 111 2.20 -3.64 -4.46
C VAL A 111 1.60 -2.28 -4.20
N VAL A 112 0.56 -2.23 -3.38
CA VAL A 112 -0.11 -0.97 -3.01
C VAL A 112 -0.52 -0.99 -1.55
N GLN A 113 -0.64 0.18 -0.95
CA GLN A 113 -1.27 0.33 0.36
C GLN A 113 -2.79 0.23 0.25
N VAL A 114 -3.45 -0.27 1.31
CA VAL A 114 -4.92 -0.18 1.45
C VAL A 114 -5.39 1.25 1.18
N GLY A 115 -6.45 1.41 0.40
CA GLY A 115 -7.01 2.69 0.00
C GLY A 115 -6.44 3.24 -1.32
N THR A 116 -5.38 2.67 -1.87
CA THR A 116 -4.81 3.11 -3.14
C THR A 116 -5.72 2.76 -4.31
N PRO A 117 -6.07 3.72 -5.18
CA PRO A 117 -6.71 3.42 -6.44
C PRO A 117 -5.72 2.79 -7.43
N VAL A 118 -6.18 1.84 -8.25
CA VAL A 118 -5.38 1.20 -9.31
C VAL A 118 -6.12 1.32 -10.63
N SER A 119 -5.42 1.79 -11.65
CA SER A 119 -5.91 1.85 -13.03
C SER A 119 -5.38 0.69 -13.85
N PHE A 120 -6.14 0.30 -14.88
CA PHE A 120 -5.89 -0.87 -15.73
C PHE A 120 -5.96 -0.52 -17.23
N PRO A 121 -5.08 0.35 -17.73
CA PRO A 121 -5.12 0.72 -19.14
C PRO A 121 -4.78 -0.44 -20.07
N ASN A 122 -5.50 -0.55 -21.19
CA ASN A 122 -5.17 -1.48 -22.27
C ASN A 122 -4.26 -0.79 -23.30
N ARG A 123 -2.99 -1.17 -23.35
CA ARG A 123 -1.97 -0.65 -24.25
C ARG A 123 -1.71 -1.55 -25.46
N ASP A 124 -2.29 -2.74 -25.47
CA ASP A 124 -2.21 -3.66 -26.62
C ASP A 124 -3.23 -3.29 -27.69
N PRO A 125 -3.00 -3.63 -28.96
CA PRO A 125 -3.93 -3.39 -30.07
C PRO A 125 -5.08 -4.41 -30.13
N ILE A 126 -5.33 -5.18 -29.08
CA ILE A 126 -6.36 -6.23 -28.99
C ILE A 126 -7.20 -6.07 -27.72
N TYR A 127 -8.33 -6.76 -27.65
CA TYR A 127 -9.20 -6.77 -26.48
C TYR A 127 -8.60 -7.59 -25.34
N HIS A 128 -8.75 -7.07 -24.13
CA HIS A 128 -8.43 -7.75 -22.88
C HIS A 128 -9.57 -7.61 -21.86
N ASN A 129 -9.47 -8.35 -20.77
CA ASN A 129 -10.19 -8.05 -19.53
C ASN A 129 -9.28 -8.26 -18.32
N VAL A 130 -9.71 -7.78 -17.16
CA VAL A 130 -9.04 -8.00 -15.87
C VAL A 130 -10.06 -8.57 -14.88
N VAL A 131 -9.78 -9.76 -14.39
CA VAL A 131 -10.67 -10.47 -13.47
C VAL A 131 -9.91 -10.93 -12.24
N SER A 132 -10.57 -10.84 -11.09
CA SER A 132 -10.12 -11.46 -9.84
C SER A 132 -11.29 -12.09 -9.09
N PHE A 133 -11.03 -13.28 -8.53
CA PHE A 133 -11.95 -14.00 -7.64
C PHE A 133 -11.46 -14.02 -6.18
N SER A 134 -10.47 -13.18 -5.86
CA SER A 134 -9.92 -13.08 -4.51
C SER A 134 -10.98 -12.64 -3.50
N ALA A 135 -10.96 -13.23 -2.29
CA ALA A 135 -11.79 -12.80 -1.18
C ALA A 135 -11.48 -11.36 -0.72
N ALA A 136 -10.23 -10.88 -0.92
CA ALA A 136 -9.86 -9.52 -0.61
C ALA A 136 -10.51 -8.50 -1.56
N LYS A 137 -10.61 -8.84 -2.87
CA LYS A 137 -11.31 -8.02 -3.87
C LYS A 137 -11.74 -8.88 -5.05
N LYS A 138 -13.04 -9.14 -5.15
CA LYS A 138 -13.64 -9.80 -6.33
C LYS A 138 -14.12 -8.73 -7.31
N PHE A 139 -13.71 -8.84 -8.57
CA PHE A 139 -14.17 -7.94 -9.63
C PHE A 139 -13.94 -8.53 -11.02
N ASP A 140 -14.68 -8.00 -11.99
CA ASP A 140 -14.51 -8.22 -13.42
C ASP A 140 -14.73 -6.88 -14.11
N LEU A 141 -13.73 -6.40 -14.85
CA LEU A 141 -13.82 -5.14 -15.59
C LEU A 141 -14.52 -5.29 -16.96
N GLY A 142 -14.97 -6.50 -17.31
CA GLY A 142 -15.46 -6.80 -18.64
C GLY A 142 -14.34 -6.78 -19.69
N ARG A 143 -14.72 -6.96 -20.94
CA ARG A 143 -13.80 -6.82 -22.07
C ARG A 143 -13.76 -5.38 -22.54
N TYR A 144 -12.58 -4.83 -22.72
CA TYR A 144 -12.38 -3.48 -23.24
C TYR A 144 -11.31 -3.43 -24.33
N LYS A 145 -11.48 -2.47 -25.23
CA LYS A 145 -10.70 -2.36 -26.46
C LYS A 145 -9.36 -1.64 -26.25
N PRO A 146 -8.50 -1.67 -27.27
CA PRO A 146 -7.26 -0.90 -27.29
C PRO A 146 -7.46 0.57 -26.93
N GLY A 147 -6.61 1.08 -26.04
CA GLY A 147 -6.63 2.49 -25.61
C GLY A 147 -7.69 2.82 -24.56
N ASP A 148 -8.59 1.90 -24.22
CA ASP A 148 -9.54 2.13 -23.13
C ASP A 148 -8.85 1.98 -21.77
N GLU A 149 -9.35 2.75 -20.81
CA GLU A 149 -8.95 2.71 -19.40
C GLU A 149 -10.22 2.75 -18.54
N PRO A 150 -10.65 1.62 -17.97
CA PRO A 150 -11.75 1.61 -17.02
C PRO A 150 -11.47 2.49 -15.81
N ALA A 151 -12.54 2.96 -15.13
CA ALA A 151 -12.38 3.72 -13.90
C ALA A 151 -11.50 2.97 -12.88
N PRO A 152 -10.57 3.67 -12.20
CA PRO A 152 -9.72 3.04 -11.22
C PRO A 152 -10.50 2.35 -10.10
N LEU A 153 -10.03 1.19 -9.66
CA LEU A 153 -10.58 0.47 -8.51
C LEU A 153 -9.78 0.79 -7.24
N VAL A 154 -10.49 1.09 -6.15
CA VAL A 154 -9.88 1.24 -4.83
C VAL A 154 -9.79 -0.12 -4.15
N PHE A 155 -8.62 -0.45 -3.59
CA PHE A 155 -8.36 -1.67 -2.86
C PHE A 155 -8.43 -1.40 -1.36
N ASP A 156 -9.53 -1.79 -0.73
CA ASP A 156 -9.95 -1.43 0.63
C ASP A 156 -9.61 -2.49 1.69
N LYS A 157 -9.09 -3.65 1.28
CA LYS A 157 -8.72 -4.74 2.18
C LYS A 157 -7.32 -5.26 1.86
N PRO A 158 -6.49 -5.53 2.89
CA PRO A 158 -5.18 -6.15 2.68
C PRO A 158 -5.34 -7.59 2.16
N GLY A 159 -4.36 -8.03 1.40
CA GLY A 159 -4.32 -9.40 0.88
C GLY A 159 -3.71 -9.52 -0.51
N THR A 160 -3.59 -10.77 -0.96
CA THR A 160 -3.12 -11.08 -2.32
C THR A 160 -4.31 -11.23 -3.26
N ILE A 161 -4.25 -10.54 -4.37
CA ILE A 161 -5.31 -10.48 -5.39
C ILE A 161 -4.72 -10.99 -6.71
N PRO A 162 -4.82 -12.29 -6.99
CA PRO A 162 -4.44 -12.83 -8.30
C PRO A 162 -5.33 -12.26 -9.39
N LEU A 163 -4.70 -11.88 -10.49
CA LEU A 163 -5.35 -11.36 -11.68
C LEU A 163 -5.19 -12.35 -12.84
N ARG A 164 -6.19 -12.39 -13.70
CA ARG A 164 -6.13 -13.10 -14.96
C ARG A 164 -6.90 -12.34 -16.05
N CYS A 165 -6.55 -12.62 -17.30
CA CYS A 165 -7.34 -12.30 -18.45
C CYS A 165 -8.08 -13.56 -18.90
N GLU A 166 -9.39 -13.49 -19.16
CA GLU A 166 -10.17 -14.62 -19.66
C GLU A 166 -10.10 -14.77 -21.18
N VAL A 167 -9.54 -13.77 -21.86
CA VAL A 167 -9.32 -13.82 -23.31
C VAL A 167 -7.98 -14.50 -23.63
N HIS A 168 -6.99 -14.36 -22.73
CA HIS A 168 -5.62 -14.84 -22.92
C HIS A 168 -5.14 -15.55 -21.66
N ASP A 169 -5.27 -16.85 -21.59
CA ASP A 169 -5.03 -17.70 -20.40
C ASP A 169 -3.63 -17.55 -19.76
N HIS A 170 -2.64 -17.15 -20.56
CA HIS A 170 -1.28 -16.95 -20.08
C HIS A 170 -1.07 -15.60 -19.37
N MET A 171 -2.01 -14.65 -19.49
CA MET A 171 -1.93 -13.36 -18.83
C MET A 171 -2.32 -13.50 -17.36
N LEU A 172 -1.32 -13.63 -16.53
CA LEU A 172 -1.45 -13.73 -15.08
C LEU A 172 -0.70 -12.59 -14.39
N GLY A 173 -1.28 -12.05 -13.34
CA GLY A 173 -0.68 -11.00 -12.51
C GLY A 173 -1.10 -11.12 -11.06
N SER A 174 -0.58 -10.26 -10.22
CA SER A 174 -0.99 -10.16 -8.82
C SER A 174 -0.90 -8.74 -8.31
N ILE A 175 -1.87 -8.36 -7.48
CA ILE A 175 -1.76 -7.17 -6.63
C ILE A 175 -1.60 -7.67 -5.20
N VAL A 176 -0.59 -7.17 -4.48
CA VAL A 176 -0.44 -7.36 -3.03
C VAL A 176 -0.82 -6.05 -2.37
N VAL A 177 -1.91 -6.08 -1.62
CA VAL A 177 -2.41 -4.93 -0.86
C VAL A 177 -1.93 -5.08 0.56
N VAL A 178 -1.16 -4.09 1.03
CA VAL A 178 -0.58 -4.06 2.37
C VAL A 178 -1.18 -2.93 3.20
N GLU A 179 -1.21 -3.09 4.50
CA GLU A 179 -1.73 -2.07 5.42
C GLU A 179 -0.77 -0.88 5.61
N SER A 180 0.51 -1.12 5.39
CA SER A 180 1.58 -0.16 5.70
C SER A 180 1.94 0.73 4.52
N PRO A 181 2.29 2.01 4.74
CA PRO A 181 2.95 2.84 3.74
C PRO A 181 4.43 2.48 3.54
N HIS A 182 5.03 1.70 4.47
CA HIS A 182 6.42 1.27 4.42
C HIS A 182 6.53 -0.12 3.80
N PHE A 183 6.59 -0.16 2.48
CA PHE A 183 6.73 -1.40 1.73
C PHE A 183 7.67 -1.24 0.54
N THR A 184 8.23 -2.34 0.09
CA THR A 184 9.05 -2.40 -1.12
C THR A 184 8.91 -3.76 -1.81
N LYS A 185 9.26 -3.79 -3.08
CA LYS A 185 9.43 -4.99 -3.87
C LYS A 185 10.93 -5.26 -4.05
N THR A 186 11.33 -6.53 -3.97
CA THR A 186 12.73 -6.90 -4.21
C THR A 186 13.11 -6.78 -5.68
N ASP A 187 14.40 -6.75 -5.95
CA ASP A 187 14.93 -7.10 -7.27
C ASP A 187 14.83 -8.62 -7.53
N ALA A 188 15.35 -9.07 -8.68
CA ALA A 188 15.34 -10.48 -9.07
C ALA A 188 16.25 -11.36 -8.20
N GLU A 189 17.23 -10.77 -7.57
CA GLU A 189 18.21 -11.40 -6.67
C GLU A 189 17.73 -11.45 -5.22
N GLY A 190 16.54 -10.88 -4.94
CA GLY A 190 15.94 -10.81 -3.61
C GLY A 190 16.43 -9.66 -2.76
N SER A 191 17.20 -8.73 -3.30
CA SER A 191 17.67 -7.57 -2.55
C SER A 191 16.54 -6.54 -2.41
N PHE A 192 16.48 -5.88 -1.24
CA PHE A 192 15.48 -4.86 -0.94
C PHE A 192 16.06 -3.73 -0.10
N ARG A 193 15.37 -2.58 -0.10
CA ARG A 193 15.63 -1.45 0.77
C ARG A 193 14.32 -0.75 1.12
N LEU A 194 14.15 -0.46 2.40
CA LEU A 194 13.08 0.37 2.96
C LEU A 194 13.72 1.57 3.67
N GLU A 195 13.25 2.76 3.40
CA GLU A 195 13.73 4.00 3.98
C GLU A 195 12.61 4.75 4.72
N GLY A 196 12.99 5.73 5.53
CA GLY A 196 12.03 6.55 6.26
C GLY A 196 11.28 5.78 7.35
N LEU A 197 11.88 4.72 7.87
CA LEU A 197 11.29 3.92 8.93
C LEU A 197 11.42 4.64 10.27
N PRO A 198 10.43 4.52 11.17
CA PRO A 198 10.56 5.01 12.55
C PRO A 198 11.57 4.16 13.32
N ALA A 199 12.22 4.77 14.32
CA ALA A 199 13.06 4.03 15.27
C ALA A 199 12.19 3.17 16.19
N GLY A 200 12.76 2.08 16.73
CA GLY A 200 12.11 1.15 17.64
C GLY A 200 12.09 -0.28 17.11
N SER A 201 11.37 -1.13 17.82
CA SER A 201 11.20 -2.54 17.47
C SER A 201 10.02 -2.70 16.53
N HIS A 202 10.27 -3.19 15.32
CA HIS A 202 9.25 -3.34 14.27
C HIS A 202 9.27 -4.73 13.69
N THR A 203 8.07 -5.25 13.42
CA THR A 203 7.91 -6.53 12.71
C THR A 203 7.71 -6.25 11.22
N PHE A 204 8.44 -6.98 10.42
CA PHE A 204 8.36 -6.95 8.96
C PHE A 204 7.81 -8.27 8.44
N ARG A 205 6.87 -8.19 7.51
CA ARG A 205 6.38 -9.35 6.79
C ARG A 205 7.03 -9.42 5.42
N VAL A 206 7.42 -10.65 5.05
CA VAL A 206 7.96 -10.98 3.74
C VAL A 206 6.97 -11.90 3.05
N TRP A 207 6.46 -11.46 1.92
CA TRP A 207 5.59 -12.25 1.04
C TRP A 207 6.42 -12.84 -0.09
N LEU A 208 6.41 -14.15 -0.21
CA LEU A 208 7.11 -14.90 -1.26
C LEU A 208 6.16 -15.38 -2.35
N GLY A 209 4.87 -15.42 -2.04
CA GLY A 209 3.82 -15.88 -2.94
C GLY A 209 2.47 -15.98 -2.24
N PRO A 210 1.39 -16.33 -2.96
CA PRO A 210 0.03 -16.32 -2.42
C PRO A 210 -0.18 -17.25 -1.20
N LYS A 211 0.68 -18.24 -1.02
CA LYS A 211 0.59 -19.23 0.06
C LYS A 211 1.79 -19.22 1.00
N GLU A 212 2.73 -18.32 0.80
CA GLU A 212 3.99 -18.34 1.52
C GLU A 212 4.39 -16.94 1.98
N SER A 213 4.52 -16.77 3.28
CA SER A 213 5.03 -15.56 3.92
C SER A 213 5.63 -15.90 5.28
N PHE A 214 6.51 -15.04 5.77
CA PHE A 214 7.06 -15.11 7.11
C PHE A 214 7.24 -13.72 7.71
N GLU A 215 7.52 -13.66 9.00
CA GLU A 215 7.76 -12.40 9.71
C GLU A 215 9.11 -12.41 10.41
N ARG A 216 9.69 -11.22 10.58
CA ARG A 216 10.92 -10.96 11.33
C ARG A 216 10.80 -9.64 12.08
N THR A 217 11.25 -9.61 13.31
CA THR A 217 11.31 -8.39 14.12
C THR A 217 12.73 -7.84 14.10
N VAL A 218 12.86 -6.54 13.93
CA VAL A 218 14.13 -5.81 13.87
C VAL A 218 14.05 -4.59 14.77
N GLU A 219 15.11 -4.36 15.54
CA GLU A 219 15.30 -3.13 16.29
C GLU A 219 16.00 -2.10 15.39
N LEU A 220 15.40 -0.93 15.24
CA LEU A 220 15.92 0.18 14.43
C LEU A 220 16.31 1.34 15.33
N LYS A 221 17.59 1.76 15.31
CA LYS A 221 18.05 2.95 16.04
C LYS A 221 17.96 4.17 15.16
N PRO A 222 17.71 5.36 15.74
CA PRO A 222 17.58 6.61 14.96
C PRO A 222 18.74 6.84 13.99
N GLY A 223 18.43 7.03 12.70
CA GLY A 223 19.41 7.29 11.64
C GLY A 223 20.22 6.07 11.20
N GLU A 224 19.98 4.87 11.73
CA GLU A 224 20.70 3.67 11.40
C GLU A 224 20.14 3.01 10.14
N THR A 225 21.02 2.40 9.35
CA THR A 225 20.66 1.40 8.35
C THR A 225 20.99 0.02 8.88
N VAL A 226 19.97 -0.81 9.14
CA VAL A 226 20.15 -2.21 9.51
C VAL A 226 20.19 -3.05 8.23
N THR A 227 21.19 -3.94 8.13
CA THR A 227 21.29 -4.89 7.01
C THR A 227 21.01 -6.30 7.49
N VAL A 228 20.13 -7.01 6.80
CA VAL A 228 19.69 -8.36 7.16
C VAL A 228 19.85 -9.34 6.00
N ASP A 229 20.08 -10.60 6.33
CA ASP A 229 19.98 -11.73 5.39
C ASP A 229 18.90 -12.70 5.89
N TRP A 230 17.76 -12.66 5.24
CA TRP A 230 16.60 -13.50 5.55
C TRP A 230 16.40 -14.63 4.50
N THR A 231 17.44 -14.93 3.74
CA THR A 231 17.41 -16.03 2.75
C THR A 231 17.39 -17.41 3.41
N LYS A 232 17.82 -17.49 4.69
CA LYS A 232 17.82 -18.70 5.49
C LYS A 232 16.66 -18.70 6.49
N PRO A 233 16.04 -19.86 6.77
CA PRO A 233 15.10 -19.97 7.88
C PRO A 233 15.78 -19.56 9.19
N ALA A 234 15.00 -19.00 10.11
CA ALA A 234 15.47 -18.72 11.47
C ALA A 234 15.59 -20.02 12.27
#